data_c84da78c465fa94d4c4f1aaaef6c2766
#
_entry.id   c84da78c465fa94d4c4f1aaaef6c2766
#
_cell.length_a   1.000
_cell.length_b   1.000
_cell.length_c   1.000
_cell.angle_alpha   90.00
_cell.angle_beta   90.00
_cell.angle_gamma   90.00
#
_symmetry.space_group_name_H-M   'P 1'
#
loop_
_entity.id
_entity.type
_entity.pdbx_description
1 polymer ?
#
loop_
_entity_poly.entity_id
_entity_poly.type
_entity_poly.pdbx_seq_one_letter_code
_entity_poly.pdbx_strand_id
1 'polypeptide(L)'
;MTNNLTRDEAHERAGLLEVVSYQVELDLTAGEETFTSVSTVIFRCARPGAASFIDLTAPAASEIILNGGPLAADAFDGNRIALAQLAAENELRVVARCAYSRSGEGMHRFTDPADGGVYLYTDLETFDAHRVYACFDQPDLKASFEFTVTAPDGWQVISNMAPDVTGAPAGNARRWHFPPSPQMSTYITAVAAGPYHVVRSEHDGIPLGIYCRVTSKISSGSRYWASETRQ
;
A
#
# COMPACT_ATOMS: atom_id res chain seq x y z
N MET A 1 -0.39 -12.20 22.76
CA MET A 1 0.46 -10.99 22.87
C MET A 1 -0.18 -9.94 21.99
N THR A 2 -0.22 -8.70 22.41
CA THR A 2 -0.74 -7.61 21.57
C THR A 2 0.27 -7.36 20.44
N ASN A 3 -0.18 -7.36 19.19
CA ASN A 3 0.67 -7.08 18.02
C ASN A 3 1.06 -5.61 17.89
N ASN A 4 0.69 -4.78 18.83
CA ASN A 4 0.97 -3.35 18.82
C ASN A 4 2.42 -3.08 19.17
N LEU A 5 3.01 -2.11 18.48
CA LEU A 5 4.32 -1.57 18.78
C LEU A 5 4.28 -0.92 20.18
N THR A 6 5.18 -1.35 21.07
CA THR A 6 5.33 -0.70 22.37
C THR A 6 6.14 0.59 22.25
N ARG A 7 6.01 1.48 23.24
CA ARG A 7 6.77 2.73 23.29
C ARG A 7 8.28 2.49 23.28
N ASP A 8 8.74 1.47 24.01
CA ASP A 8 10.16 1.16 24.13
C ASP A 8 10.71 0.61 22.80
N GLU A 9 9.97 -0.31 22.14
CA GLU A 9 10.30 -0.78 20.80
C GLU A 9 10.35 0.37 19.77
N ALA A 10 9.37 1.27 19.81
CA ALA A 10 9.34 2.44 18.93
C ALA A 10 10.56 3.35 19.15
N HIS A 11 10.91 3.62 20.40
CA HIS A 11 12.05 4.46 20.75
C HIS A 11 13.38 3.82 20.33
N GLU A 12 13.55 2.52 20.59
CA GLU A 12 14.75 1.78 20.17
C GLU A 12 14.87 1.76 18.64
N ARG A 13 13.79 1.44 17.94
CA ARG A 13 13.74 1.34 16.47
C ARG A 13 14.03 2.69 15.83
N ALA A 14 13.47 3.79 16.32
CA ALA A 14 13.74 5.14 15.83
C ALA A 14 15.20 5.58 16.04
N GLY A 15 15.82 5.16 17.13
CA GLY A 15 17.25 5.43 17.38
C GLY A 15 18.20 4.54 16.59
N LEU A 16 17.70 3.43 16.04
CA LEU A 16 18.48 2.43 15.34
C LEU A 16 18.40 2.55 13.82
N LEU A 17 17.21 2.86 13.28
CA LEU A 17 16.91 2.76 11.85
C LEU A 17 16.59 4.13 11.24
N GLU A 18 17.06 4.32 10.01
CA GLU A 18 16.65 5.38 9.09
C GLU A 18 16.08 4.71 7.84
N VAL A 19 14.79 4.87 7.57
CA VAL A 19 14.17 4.30 6.38
C VAL A 19 14.30 5.27 5.22
N VAL A 20 14.77 4.78 4.08
CA VAL A 20 15.04 5.60 2.90
C VAL A 20 13.87 5.55 1.93
N SER A 21 13.47 4.34 1.52
CA SER A 21 12.43 4.17 0.52
C SER A 21 11.74 2.81 0.61
N TYR A 22 10.51 2.79 0.12
CA TYR A 22 9.72 1.60 -0.16
C TYR A 22 9.38 1.54 -1.65
N GLN A 23 9.59 0.38 -2.26
CA GLN A 23 8.96 -0.01 -3.52
C GLN A 23 7.95 -1.09 -3.19
N VAL A 24 6.68 -0.81 -3.48
CA VAL A 24 5.56 -1.71 -3.14
C VAL A 24 4.85 -2.11 -4.42
N GLU A 25 4.82 -3.42 -4.70
CA GLU A 25 4.06 -3.97 -5.82
C GLU A 25 2.85 -4.73 -5.27
N LEU A 26 1.65 -4.38 -5.73
CA LEU A 26 0.41 -5.03 -5.34
C LEU A 26 -0.24 -5.69 -6.56
N ASP A 27 -0.56 -6.98 -6.46
CA ASP A 27 -1.37 -7.68 -7.46
C ASP A 27 -2.77 -7.94 -6.89
N LEU A 28 -3.74 -7.17 -7.37
CA LEU A 28 -5.14 -7.19 -6.95
C LEU A 28 -6.01 -8.11 -7.84
N THR A 29 -5.38 -8.92 -8.71
CA THR A 29 -6.08 -9.84 -9.62
C THR A 29 -6.17 -11.26 -9.06
N ALA A 30 -5.45 -11.56 -7.98
CA ALA A 30 -5.18 -12.92 -7.52
C ALA A 30 -6.35 -13.61 -6.78
N GLY A 31 -7.49 -12.95 -6.56
CA GLY A 31 -8.64 -13.58 -5.91
C GLY A 31 -9.49 -12.65 -5.04
N GLU A 32 -10.37 -13.26 -4.24
CA GLU A 32 -11.36 -12.52 -3.46
C GLU A 32 -11.00 -12.35 -1.99
N GLU A 33 -10.12 -13.19 -1.46
CA GLU A 33 -9.76 -13.22 -0.05
C GLU A 33 -8.38 -12.63 0.21
N THR A 34 -7.48 -12.73 -0.77
CA THR A 34 -6.09 -12.30 -0.63
C THR A 34 -5.56 -11.64 -1.89
N PHE A 35 -4.52 -10.86 -1.73
CA PHE A 35 -3.73 -10.25 -2.81
C PHE A 35 -2.24 -10.49 -2.56
N THR A 36 -1.44 -10.38 -3.63
CA THR A 36 0.02 -10.46 -3.50
C THR A 36 0.59 -9.08 -3.23
N SER A 37 1.48 -9.00 -2.27
CA SER A 37 2.25 -7.80 -1.93
C SER A 37 3.74 -8.12 -2.00
N VAL A 38 4.49 -7.32 -2.76
CA VAL A 38 5.95 -7.37 -2.77
C VAL A 38 6.47 -6.04 -2.27
N SER A 39 7.26 -6.07 -1.21
CA SER A 39 7.89 -4.89 -0.63
C SER A 39 9.38 -4.97 -0.79
N THR A 40 10.02 -3.94 -1.35
CA THR A 40 11.47 -3.75 -1.29
C THR A 40 11.73 -2.50 -0.46
N VAL A 41 12.46 -2.65 0.64
CA VAL A 41 12.70 -1.60 1.63
C VAL A 41 14.19 -1.32 1.72
N ILE A 42 14.58 -0.07 1.48
CA ILE A 42 15.95 0.40 1.68
C ILE A 42 16.02 1.16 2.99
N PHE A 43 16.95 0.78 3.86
CA PHE A 43 17.10 1.42 5.16
C PHE A 43 18.54 1.32 5.68
N ARG A 44 18.88 2.24 6.59
CA ARG A 44 20.18 2.29 7.26
C ARG A 44 20.05 1.87 8.71
N CYS A 45 21.11 1.28 9.24
CA CYS A 45 21.21 0.91 10.64
C CYS A 45 22.41 1.63 11.28
N ALA A 46 22.14 2.39 12.34
CA ALA A 46 23.16 3.15 13.05
C ALA A 46 24.18 2.26 13.79
N ARG A 47 23.82 0.99 14.07
CA ARG A 47 24.68 0.01 14.77
C ARG A 47 24.74 -1.29 13.98
N PRO A 48 25.64 -1.43 13.02
CA PRO A 48 25.83 -2.68 12.28
C PRO A 48 26.02 -3.88 13.21
N GLY A 49 25.41 -5.01 12.87
CA GLY A 49 25.31 -6.20 13.71
C GLY A 49 24.12 -6.23 14.66
N ALA A 50 23.41 -5.13 14.81
CA ALA A 50 22.18 -5.09 15.64
C ALA A 50 21.06 -5.92 15.02
N ALA A 51 20.02 -6.19 15.83
CA ALA A 51 18.79 -6.82 15.43
C ALA A 51 17.62 -5.81 15.53
N SER A 52 16.60 -6.02 14.71
CA SER A 52 15.33 -5.29 14.74
C SER A 52 14.22 -6.18 14.20
N PHE A 53 13.09 -5.60 13.83
CA PHE A 53 12.01 -6.29 13.12
C PHE A 53 11.29 -5.32 12.20
N ILE A 54 10.62 -5.88 11.19
CA ILE A 54 9.68 -5.15 10.34
C ILE A 54 8.29 -5.73 10.53
N ASP A 55 7.28 -4.88 10.47
CA ASP A 55 5.89 -5.27 10.71
C ASP A 55 5.28 -5.81 9.39
N LEU A 56 4.53 -6.92 9.50
CA LEU A 56 3.76 -7.52 8.42
C LEU A 56 2.71 -8.45 9.01
N THR A 57 1.44 -8.13 8.86
CA THR A 57 0.35 -9.06 9.19
C THR A 57 -0.17 -9.70 7.92
N ALA A 58 0.16 -10.96 7.72
CA ALA A 58 -0.21 -11.69 6.52
C ALA A 58 -0.42 -13.18 6.79
N PRO A 59 -1.32 -13.86 6.06
CA PRO A 59 -1.47 -15.32 6.11
C PRO A 59 -0.19 -16.08 5.74
N ALA A 60 0.65 -15.52 4.88
CA ALA A 60 1.91 -16.13 4.47
C ALA A 60 2.89 -15.11 3.90
N ALA A 61 4.18 -15.31 4.17
CA ALA A 61 5.30 -14.72 3.46
C ALA A 61 6.06 -15.85 2.75
N SER A 62 6.13 -15.77 1.41
CA SER A 62 6.73 -16.83 0.59
C SER A 62 8.21 -16.63 0.32
N GLU A 63 8.68 -15.39 0.43
CA GLU A 63 10.07 -15.02 0.22
C GLU A 63 10.44 -13.85 1.13
N ILE A 64 11.54 -13.98 1.85
CA ILE A 64 12.10 -12.90 2.67
C ILE A 64 13.61 -12.90 2.44
N ILE A 65 14.13 -11.84 1.81
CA ILE A 65 15.53 -11.70 1.45
C ILE A 65 16.08 -10.42 2.09
N LEU A 66 17.08 -10.57 2.94
CA LEU A 66 17.81 -9.45 3.54
C LEU A 66 19.25 -9.41 2.96
N ASN A 67 19.61 -8.30 2.33
CA ASN A 67 20.95 -8.09 1.75
C ASN A 67 21.37 -9.22 0.79
N GLY A 68 20.43 -9.73 -0.02
CA GLY A 68 20.66 -10.82 -0.98
C GLY A 68 20.68 -12.23 -0.37
N GLY A 69 20.56 -12.36 0.96
CA GLY A 69 20.47 -13.63 1.66
C GLY A 69 19.03 -13.97 2.08
N PRO A 70 18.53 -15.19 1.81
CA PRO A 70 17.21 -15.58 2.27
C PRO A 70 17.19 -15.74 3.80
N LEU A 71 16.15 -15.25 4.45
CA LEU A 71 15.89 -15.51 5.87
C LEU A 71 15.18 -16.85 6.04
N ALA A 72 15.39 -17.47 7.20
CA ALA A 72 14.70 -18.70 7.55
C ALA A 72 13.18 -18.46 7.68
N ALA A 73 12.38 -19.50 7.44
CA ALA A 73 10.92 -19.39 7.46
C ALA A 73 10.36 -18.98 8.83
N ASP A 74 11.05 -19.31 9.91
CA ASP A 74 10.71 -18.95 11.28
C ASP A 74 11.04 -17.49 11.65
N ALA A 75 11.70 -16.74 10.75
CA ALA A 75 11.86 -15.31 10.91
C ALA A 75 10.53 -14.55 10.86
N PHE A 76 9.49 -15.12 10.24
CA PHE A 76 8.15 -14.56 10.17
C PHE A 76 7.19 -15.31 11.10
N ASP A 77 6.56 -14.60 12.02
CA ASP A 77 5.62 -15.16 13.00
C ASP A 77 4.12 -14.92 12.65
N GLY A 78 3.84 -14.36 11.49
CA GLY A 78 2.50 -13.98 11.05
C GLY A 78 2.19 -12.48 11.26
N ASN A 79 3.00 -11.77 12.03
CA ASN A 79 2.81 -10.35 12.34
C ASN A 79 4.09 -9.53 12.23
N ARG A 80 5.25 -10.17 12.39
CA ARG A 80 6.56 -9.52 12.33
C ARG A 80 7.57 -10.41 11.64
N ILE A 81 8.54 -9.78 11.00
CA ILE A 81 9.71 -10.45 10.45
C ILE A 81 10.91 -10.01 11.28
N ALA A 82 11.55 -10.95 11.97
CA ALA A 82 12.77 -10.70 12.73
C ALA A 82 13.95 -10.44 11.79
N LEU A 83 14.69 -9.37 12.03
CA LEU A 83 15.86 -8.97 11.27
C LEU A 83 17.08 -9.03 12.17
N ALA A 84 18.07 -9.84 11.83
CA ALA A 84 19.31 -9.97 12.59
C ALA A 84 20.52 -9.57 11.74
N GLN A 85 21.63 -9.25 12.42
CA GLN A 85 22.89 -8.93 11.77
C GLN A 85 22.77 -7.83 10.69
N LEU A 86 22.06 -6.76 11.01
CA LEU A 86 21.87 -5.64 10.10
C LEU A 86 23.21 -5.03 9.68
N ALA A 87 23.37 -4.75 8.39
CA ALA A 87 24.49 -3.98 7.86
C ALA A 87 24.27 -2.47 8.11
N ALA A 88 25.24 -1.62 7.79
CA ALA A 88 25.07 -0.17 7.81
C ALA A 88 24.00 0.28 6.80
N GLU A 89 23.97 -0.33 5.62
CA GLU A 89 22.94 -0.16 4.59
C GLU A 89 22.28 -1.51 4.32
N ASN A 90 20.97 -1.53 4.21
CA ASN A 90 20.21 -2.76 4.07
C ASN A 90 19.15 -2.63 2.98
N GLU A 91 18.95 -3.73 2.26
CA GLU A 91 17.84 -3.97 1.38
C GLU A 91 17.07 -5.19 1.87
N LEU A 92 15.78 -5.02 2.13
CA LEU A 92 14.90 -6.13 2.49
C LEU A 92 13.84 -6.27 1.41
N ARG A 93 13.74 -7.47 0.82
CA ARG A 93 12.66 -7.83 -0.09
C ARG A 93 11.75 -8.88 0.56
N VAL A 94 10.45 -8.62 0.53
CA VAL A 94 9.43 -9.51 1.09
C VAL A 94 8.36 -9.77 0.05
N VAL A 95 8.04 -11.03 -0.22
CA VAL A 95 6.87 -11.45 -1.01
C VAL A 95 5.86 -12.07 -0.07
N ALA A 96 4.70 -11.46 0.04
CA ALA A 96 3.65 -11.89 0.95
C ALA A 96 2.31 -12.03 0.25
N ARG A 97 1.45 -12.86 0.82
CA ARG A 97 0.03 -12.94 0.51
C ARG A 97 -0.73 -12.28 1.64
N CYS A 98 -1.22 -11.07 1.40
CA CYS A 98 -1.98 -10.28 2.36
C CYS A 98 -3.48 -10.53 2.22
N ALA A 99 -4.24 -10.39 3.29
CA ALA A 99 -5.68 -10.59 3.28
C ALA A 99 -6.42 -9.27 3.02
N TYR A 100 -7.51 -9.34 2.25
CA TYR A 100 -8.46 -8.24 2.20
C TYR A 100 -9.22 -8.14 3.51
N SER A 101 -9.43 -6.92 3.98
CA SER A 101 -10.29 -6.62 5.12
C SER A 101 -11.75 -6.42 4.67
N ARG A 102 -12.66 -6.70 5.59
CA ARG A 102 -14.10 -6.38 5.46
C ARG A 102 -14.60 -5.51 6.60
N SER A 103 -13.72 -5.14 7.51
CA SER A 103 -14.01 -4.31 8.70
C SER A 103 -13.52 -2.87 8.59
N GLY A 104 -12.72 -2.56 7.56
CA GLY A 104 -12.22 -1.21 7.27
C GLY A 104 -10.72 -1.14 7.26
N GLU A 105 -10.02 -1.79 8.19
CA GLU A 105 -8.56 -1.66 8.36
C GLU A 105 -7.78 -2.31 7.21
N GLY A 106 -6.62 -1.76 6.88
CA GLY A 106 -5.74 -2.29 5.84
C GLY A 106 -6.32 -2.10 4.44
N MET A 107 -6.30 -3.12 3.59
CA MET A 107 -6.92 -3.10 2.26
C MET A 107 -8.36 -3.61 2.37
N HIS A 108 -9.32 -2.70 2.46
CA HIS A 108 -10.74 -3.03 2.52
C HIS A 108 -11.27 -3.43 1.16
N ARG A 109 -12.03 -4.54 1.11
CA ARG A 109 -12.72 -5.02 -0.09
C ARG A 109 -14.23 -4.97 0.11
N PHE A 110 -14.90 -4.16 -0.69
CA PHE A 110 -16.34 -3.99 -0.72
C PHE A 110 -16.90 -4.46 -2.05
N THR A 111 -17.96 -5.26 -2.00
CA THR A 111 -18.75 -5.60 -3.17
C THR A 111 -20.06 -4.84 -3.10
N ASP A 112 -20.34 -3.98 -4.08
CA ASP A 112 -21.57 -3.20 -4.10
C ASP A 112 -22.76 -4.13 -4.42
N PRO A 113 -23.76 -4.23 -3.52
CA PRO A 113 -24.90 -5.13 -3.74
C PRO A 113 -25.81 -4.70 -4.88
N ALA A 114 -25.69 -3.48 -5.37
CA ALA A 114 -26.56 -2.96 -6.42
C ALA A 114 -26.12 -3.37 -7.84
N ASP A 115 -24.80 -3.56 -8.05
CA ASP A 115 -24.26 -3.90 -9.37
C ASP A 115 -23.21 -5.03 -9.35
N GLY A 116 -22.85 -5.52 -8.15
CA GLY A 116 -21.81 -6.53 -7.97
C GLY A 116 -20.39 -5.99 -8.18
N GLY A 117 -20.21 -4.69 -8.39
CA GLY A 117 -18.90 -4.06 -8.58
C GLY A 117 -18.03 -4.19 -7.33
N VAL A 118 -16.76 -4.53 -7.52
CA VAL A 118 -15.79 -4.64 -6.43
C VAL A 118 -14.97 -3.36 -6.33
N TYR A 119 -14.89 -2.83 -5.12
CA TYR A 119 -14.16 -1.61 -4.80
C TYR A 119 -13.19 -1.89 -3.65
N LEU A 120 -11.93 -1.48 -3.84
CA LEU A 120 -10.87 -1.61 -2.87
C LEU A 120 -10.42 -0.21 -2.42
N TYR A 121 -10.11 -0.06 -1.15
CA TYR A 121 -9.42 1.12 -0.63
C TYR A 121 -8.65 0.77 0.62
N THR A 122 -7.57 1.50 0.85
CA THR A 122 -6.79 1.35 2.09
C THR A 122 -7.30 2.29 3.16
N ASP A 123 -7.36 1.79 4.40
CA ASP A 123 -7.47 2.56 5.63
C ASP A 123 -6.34 2.10 6.55
N LEU A 124 -5.33 2.95 6.74
CA LEU A 124 -4.06 2.59 7.37
C LEU A 124 -3.79 3.36 8.66
N GLU A 125 -4.68 4.28 9.05
CA GLU A 125 -4.52 5.08 10.26
C GLU A 125 -4.91 4.27 11.50
N THR A 126 -4.04 4.22 12.46
CA THR A 126 -2.69 4.79 12.54
C THR A 126 -1.60 3.74 12.43
N PHE A 127 -1.91 2.46 12.43
CA PHE A 127 -1.01 1.32 12.50
C PHE A 127 -1.60 0.11 11.78
N ASP A 128 -1.95 0.27 10.50
CA ASP A 128 -2.53 -0.80 9.67
C ASP A 128 -1.87 -0.92 8.28
N ALA A 129 -0.78 -0.17 8.00
CA ALA A 129 -0.05 -0.30 6.76
C ALA A 129 0.61 -1.68 6.62
N HIS A 130 1.06 -2.27 7.71
CA HIS A 130 1.65 -3.60 7.76
C HIS A 130 0.67 -4.73 7.40
N ARG A 131 -0.64 -4.46 7.26
CA ARG A 131 -1.64 -5.39 6.72
C ARG A 131 -1.65 -5.41 5.19
N VAL A 132 -1.03 -4.42 4.56
CA VAL A 132 -1.00 -4.26 3.11
C VAL A 132 0.37 -4.58 2.52
N TYR A 133 1.44 -4.17 3.19
CA TYR A 133 2.81 -4.41 2.76
C TYR A 133 3.76 -4.44 3.96
N ALA A 134 4.89 -5.13 3.84
CA ALA A 134 5.90 -5.15 4.90
C ALA A 134 6.50 -3.74 5.07
N CYS A 135 6.42 -3.18 6.28
CA CYS A 135 6.93 -1.85 6.57
C CYS A 135 7.34 -1.70 8.05
N PHE A 136 8.20 -0.75 8.31
CA PHE A 136 8.42 -0.25 9.67
C PHE A 136 7.25 0.68 10.00
N ASP A 137 6.17 0.09 10.53
CA ASP A 137 4.89 0.79 10.69
C ASP A 137 4.91 1.69 11.92
N GLN A 138 5.60 2.81 11.78
CA GLN A 138 5.88 3.79 12.83
C GLN A 138 5.89 5.19 12.21
N PRO A 139 5.05 6.12 12.69
CA PRO A 139 4.81 7.41 12.02
C PRO A 139 6.03 8.32 11.84
N ASP A 140 7.02 8.22 12.70
CA ASP A 140 8.26 9.02 12.65
C ASP A 140 9.34 8.40 11.75
N LEU A 141 9.24 7.13 11.36
CA LEU A 141 10.10 6.50 10.37
C LEU A 141 9.58 6.78 8.95
N LYS A 142 9.68 8.05 8.54
CA LYS A 142 9.24 8.50 7.23
C LYS A 142 10.16 8.04 6.12
N ALA A 143 9.58 7.76 4.95
CA ALA A 143 10.30 7.39 3.74
C ALA A 143 9.60 7.88 2.48
N SER A 144 10.22 7.74 1.32
CA SER A 144 9.52 7.85 0.04
C SER A 144 8.89 6.51 -0.34
N PHE A 145 7.76 6.56 -1.05
CA PHE A 145 7.01 5.38 -1.48
C PHE A 145 6.78 5.42 -2.98
N GLU A 146 7.13 4.33 -3.63
CA GLU A 146 6.85 4.04 -5.03
C GLU A 146 5.88 2.86 -5.09
N PHE A 147 4.73 3.03 -5.74
CA PHE A 147 3.74 1.97 -5.86
C PHE A 147 3.63 1.47 -7.29
N THR A 148 3.53 0.15 -7.44
CA THR A 148 3.10 -0.48 -8.68
C THR A 148 1.90 -1.37 -8.38
N VAL A 149 0.77 -1.12 -9.02
CA VAL A 149 -0.47 -1.85 -8.77
C VAL A 149 -0.93 -2.53 -10.05
N THR A 150 -1.08 -3.84 -10.00
CA THR A 150 -1.72 -4.63 -11.06
C THR A 150 -3.17 -4.87 -10.65
N ALA A 151 -4.11 -4.42 -11.49
CA ALA A 151 -5.54 -4.52 -11.25
C ALA A 151 -6.27 -5.04 -12.49
N PRO A 152 -7.51 -5.55 -12.38
CA PRO A 152 -8.32 -5.93 -13.54
C PRO A 152 -8.41 -4.79 -14.55
N ASP A 153 -8.38 -5.13 -15.85
CA ASP A 153 -8.57 -4.12 -16.91
C ASP A 153 -9.95 -3.45 -16.76
N GLY A 154 -9.99 -2.15 -17.05
CA GLY A 154 -11.19 -1.33 -16.82
C GLY A 154 -11.32 -0.75 -15.42
N TRP A 155 -10.51 -1.19 -14.45
CA TRP A 155 -10.47 -0.54 -13.14
C TRP A 155 -9.67 0.77 -13.20
N GLN A 156 -10.05 1.71 -12.35
CA GLN A 156 -9.23 2.88 -12.01
C GLN A 156 -8.41 2.55 -10.78
N VAL A 157 -7.17 3.00 -10.76
CA VAL A 157 -6.31 2.92 -9.57
C VAL A 157 -5.84 4.32 -9.21
N ILE A 158 -5.87 4.62 -7.93
CA ILE A 158 -5.50 5.92 -7.35
C ILE A 158 -4.51 5.65 -6.22
N SER A 159 -3.50 6.50 -6.12
CA SER A 159 -2.55 6.51 -5.01
C SER A 159 -2.14 7.95 -4.69
N ASN A 160 -1.16 8.13 -3.80
CA ASN A 160 -0.69 9.45 -3.35
C ASN A 160 -0.08 10.31 -4.47
N MET A 161 0.47 9.67 -5.51
CA MET A 161 1.05 10.35 -6.66
C MET A 161 0.16 10.16 -7.89
N ALA A 162 0.29 11.04 -8.88
CA ALA A 162 -0.32 10.81 -10.18
C ALA A 162 0.37 9.61 -10.85
N PRO A 163 -0.38 8.70 -11.49
CA PRO A 163 0.25 7.57 -12.16
C PRO A 163 1.01 8.02 -13.40
N ASP A 164 2.17 7.42 -13.62
CA ASP A 164 2.84 7.46 -14.91
C ASP A 164 2.03 6.67 -15.95
N VAL A 165 2.37 6.88 -17.23
CA VAL A 165 1.68 6.18 -18.33
C VAL A 165 1.77 4.67 -18.11
N THR A 166 0.64 4.09 -17.86
CA THR A 166 0.51 2.64 -17.70
C THR A 166 0.68 1.99 -19.06
N GLY A 167 1.40 0.85 -19.09
CA GLY A 167 1.50 0.03 -20.28
C GLY A 167 0.12 -0.43 -20.80
N ALA A 168 0.08 -0.89 -22.04
CA ALA A 168 -1.12 -1.54 -22.58
C ALA A 168 -1.55 -2.70 -21.66
N PRO A 169 -2.87 -2.99 -21.56
CA PRO A 169 -3.33 -4.13 -20.79
C PRO A 169 -2.64 -5.43 -21.27
N ALA A 170 -2.20 -6.24 -20.30
CA ALA A 170 -1.68 -7.57 -20.56
C ALA A 170 -2.75 -8.59 -20.16
N GLY A 171 -3.43 -9.16 -21.14
CA GLY A 171 -4.61 -9.99 -20.90
C GLY A 171 -5.74 -9.19 -20.28
N ASN A 172 -6.26 -9.65 -19.13
CA ASN A 172 -7.36 -9.01 -18.40
C ASN A 172 -6.88 -8.08 -17.27
N ALA A 173 -5.61 -7.70 -17.26
CA ALA A 173 -5.01 -6.89 -16.21
C ALA A 173 -4.26 -5.68 -16.78
N ARG A 174 -4.20 -4.64 -15.99
CA ARG A 174 -3.43 -3.42 -16.27
C ARG A 174 -2.51 -3.12 -15.10
N ARG A 175 -1.29 -2.68 -15.40
CA ARG A 175 -0.29 -2.25 -14.43
C ARG A 175 -0.28 -0.72 -14.35
N TRP A 176 -0.36 -0.20 -13.14
CA TRP A 176 -0.31 1.21 -12.79
C TRP A 176 0.98 1.46 -12.00
N HIS A 177 1.77 2.44 -12.43
CA HIS A 177 2.97 2.85 -11.73
C HIS A 177 2.79 4.26 -11.18
N PHE A 178 3.11 4.45 -9.91
CA PHE A 178 3.07 5.71 -9.19
C PHE A 178 4.49 6.05 -8.77
N PRO A 179 5.08 7.15 -9.28
CA PRO A 179 6.46 7.50 -9.01
C PRO A 179 6.70 7.78 -7.52
N PRO A 180 7.97 7.80 -7.08
CA PRO A 180 8.33 8.06 -5.69
C PRO A 180 7.66 9.31 -5.12
N SER A 181 7.04 9.17 -3.95
CA SER A 181 6.44 10.28 -3.21
C SER A 181 7.49 11.13 -2.49
N PRO A 182 7.15 12.33 -2.03
CA PRO A 182 7.86 12.97 -0.93
C PRO A 182 7.90 12.05 0.30
N GLN A 183 8.81 12.34 1.25
CA GLN A 183 8.87 11.57 2.50
C GLN A 183 7.59 11.74 3.32
N MET A 184 6.96 10.62 3.65
CA MET A 184 5.74 10.58 4.46
C MET A 184 5.71 9.36 5.36
N SER A 185 4.80 9.37 6.33
CA SER A 185 4.57 8.23 7.22
C SER A 185 3.81 7.11 6.50
N THR A 186 3.98 5.87 6.93
CA THR A 186 3.31 4.67 6.38
C THR A 186 1.80 4.82 6.31
N TYR A 187 1.16 5.31 7.38
CA TYR A 187 -0.29 5.44 7.50
C TYR A 187 -0.92 6.48 6.54
N ILE A 188 -0.09 7.37 5.92
CA ILE A 188 -0.56 8.35 4.93
C ILE A 188 -0.60 7.74 3.53
N THR A 189 0.07 6.59 3.32
CA THR A 189 0.00 5.92 2.01
C THR A 189 -1.42 5.47 1.72
N ALA A 190 -1.83 5.61 0.46
CA ALA A 190 -3.17 5.27 0.05
C ALA A 190 -3.19 4.56 -1.30
N VAL A 191 -4.04 3.55 -1.43
CA VAL A 191 -4.40 2.92 -2.70
C VAL A 191 -5.90 2.72 -2.72
N ALA A 192 -6.55 3.18 -3.80
CA ALA A 192 -7.93 2.81 -4.09
C ALA A 192 -8.01 2.23 -5.50
N ALA A 193 -8.76 1.14 -5.69
CA ALA A 193 -8.89 0.46 -6.96
C ALA A 193 -10.31 -0.08 -7.17
N GLY A 194 -10.84 0.03 -8.38
CA GLY A 194 -12.17 -0.45 -8.71
C GLY A 194 -12.72 0.14 -10.00
N PRO A 195 -13.91 -0.31 -10.43
CA PRO A 195 -14.59 0.21 -11.62
C PRO A 195 -15.23 1.59 -11.35
N TYR A 196 -14.44 2.53 -10.81
CA TYR A 196 -14.93 3.86 -10.47
C TYR A 196 -15.37 4.65 -11.71
N HIS A 197 -16.49 5.36 -11.59
CA HIS A 197 -16.80 6.48 -12.47
C HIS A 197 -15.92 7.67 -12.10
N VAL A 198 -15.32 8.31 -13.11
CA VAL A 198 -14.35 9.40 -12.90
C VAL A 198 -14.83 10.65 -13.63
N VAL A 199 -14.86 11.75 -12.90
CA VAL A 199 -15.00 13.09 -13.46
C VAL A 199 -13.69 13.83 -13.22
N ARG A 200 -13.14 14.42 -14.29
CA ARG A 200 -11.88 15.18 -14.22
C ARG A 200 -12.13 16.62 -14.58
N SER A 201 -11.45 17.51 -13.89
CA SER A 201 -11.38 18.93 -14.19
C SER A 201 -10.00 19.47 -13.84
N GLU A 202 -9.79 20.76 -14.04
CA GLU A 202 -8.56 21.46 -13.68
C GLU A 202 -8.92 22.82 -13.08
N HIS A 203 -8.17 23.25 -12.08
CA HIS A 203 -8.28 24.57 -11.50
C HIS A 203 -6.87 25.14 -11.28
N ASP A 204 -6.57 26.27 -11.91
CA ASP A 204 -5.28 26.95 -11.85
C ASP A 204 -4.07 26.03 -12.17
N GLY A 205 -4.21 25.17 -13.18
CA GLY A 205 -3.18 24.19 -13.56
C GLY A 205 -3.09 22.96 -12.64
N ILE A 206 -3.96 22.86 -11.64
CA ILE A 206 -4.02 21.71 -10.72
C ILE A 206 -5.07 20.71 -11.24
N PRO A 207 -4.66 19.48 -11.61
CA PRO A 207 -5.61 18.48 -12.05
C PRO A 207 -6.46 17.99 -10.86
N LEU A 208 -7.76 17.93 -11.06
CA LEU A 208 -8.74 17.47 -10.09
C LEU A 208 -9.45 16.22 -10.60
N GLY A 209 -9.74 15.28 -9.70
CA GLY A 209 -10.49 14.08 -10.02
C GLY A 209 -11.48 13.70 -8.92
N ILE A 210 -12.72 13.42 -9.32
CA ILE A 210 -13.74 12.85 -8.45
C ILE A 210 -14.00 11.42 -8.89
N TYR A 211 -13.87 10.50 -7.96
CA TYR A 211 -14.06 9.08 -8.18
C TYR A 211 -15.24 8.61 -7.33
N CYS A 212 -16.22 8.00 -7.95
CA CYS A 212 -17.38 7.47 -7.23
C CYS A 212 -17.78 6.09 -7.78
N ARG A 213 -18.47 5.30 -6.96
CA ARG A 213 -19.07 4.05 -7.44
C ARG A 213 -20.09 4.36 -8.54
N VAL A 214 -20.23 3.48 -9.51
CA VAL A 214 -21.17 3.67 -10.63
C VAL A 214 -22.60 3.84 -10.13
N THR A 215 -22.98 3.10 -9.11
CA THR A 215 -24.31 3.19 -8.46
C THR A 215 -24.55 4.54 -7.78
N SER A 216 -23.53 5.17 -7.23
CA SER A 216 -23.61 6.52 -6.63
C SER A 216 -23.83 7.60 -7.68
N LYS A 217 -23.42 7.38 -8.94
CA LYS A 217 -23.70 8.30 -10.04
C LYS A 217 -25.20 8.43 -10.32
N ILE A 218 -25.95 7.34 -10.16
CA ILE A 218 -27.41 7.31 -10.41
C ILE A 218 -28.14 8.07 -9.31
N SER A 219 -27.72 7.93 -8.05
CA SER A 219 -28.31 8.62 -6.90
C SER A 219 -27.96 10.12 -6.84
N SER A 220 -26.78 10.50 -7.33
CA SER A 220 -26.38 11.91 -7.49
C SER A 220 -26.90 12.55 -8.78
N GLY A 221 -27.75 11.85 -9.53
CA GLY A 221 -28.39 12.27 -10.77
C GLY A 221 -29.30 13.48 -10.62
N SER A 222 -28.83 14.49 -9.92
CA SER A 222 -29.45 15.80 -9.89
C SER A 222 -28.38 16.89 -9.82
N ARG A 223 -28.43 17.73 -10.77
CA ARG A 223 -28.39 19.20 -10.74
C ARG A 223 -27.27 19.94 -9.99
N TYR A 224 -26.47 19.32 -9.12
CA TYR A 224 -25.43 20.05 -8.39
C TYR A 224 -24.09 20.21 -9.14
N TRP A 225 -23.78 19.34 -10.10
CA TRP A 225 -22.50 19.35 -10.82
C TRP A 225 -22.59 19.88 -12.26
N ALA A 226 -23.81 20.10 -12.77
CA ALA A 226 -24.00 20.57 -14.14
C ALA A 226 -24.14 22.11 -14.25
N SER A 227 -24.13 22.85 -13.14
CA SER A 227 -24.39 24.30 -13.15
C SER A 227 -23.15 25.19 -13.15
N GLU A 228 -21.96 24.65 -12.95
CA GLU A 228 -20.73 25.46 -12.90
C GLU A 228 -19.84 25.40 -14.16
N THR A 229 -20.26 24.67 -15.20
CA THR A 229 -19.52 24.63 -16.48
C THR A 229 -20.15 25.51 -17.55
N ARG A 230 -20.93 26.51 -17.17
CA ARG A 230 -21.39 27.55 -18.12
C ARG A 230 -21.15 28.94 -17.52
N GLN A 231 -19.94 29.42 -17.65
CA GLN A 231 -19.63 30.84 -17.94
C GLN A 231 -18.27 30.91 -18.60
#